data_697c5e3cb26d0083b4dbe4f5c7ae09ba
#
_entry.id   697c5e3cb26d0083b4dbe4f5c7ae09ba
#
_cell.length_a   1.000
_cell.length_b   1.000
_cell.length_c   1.000
_cell.angle_alpha   90.00
_cell.angle_beta   90.00
_cell.angle_gamma   90.00
#
_symmetry.space_group_name_H-M   'P 1'
#
loop_
_entity.id
_entity.type
_entity.pdbx_description
1 polymer ?
#
loop_
_entity_poly.entity_id
_entity_poly.type
_entity_poly.pdbx_seq_one_letter_code
_entity_poly.pdbx_strand_id
1 'polypeptide(L)'
;MKDSGHEPAQTAADSQNSSHAAGPALYVVGTPIGNLEDITLRALRVLKEVDQIACEDTRQTQKLLNHYGITTRTISYHEHNEMTRAAELVKEMQEGASVALVTDAGMPGISDPGYRLISLAIRHHVPVVPIPGASAFLAALVASGLPTDSFRFSGFLPAKRGERRAALEAIRTSPRTQVFYEAPHRIVEALADVVDVLGNARHVVIAREVTKLHEEFLRGRAGEILDALKARDAVKGEITLLIGKADEAELQPSAAPGMSVRQRVEQIMSEDKVDEKAALKKVAKERRVSKSEAYRELQRSK
;
A
#
# COMPACT_ATOMS: atom_id res chain seq x y z
N MET A 1 -18.09 64.13 30.79
CA MET A 1 -17.54 62.83 31.13
C MET A 1 -18.50 61.77 30.61
N LYS A 2 -18.19 61.18 29.49
CA LYS A 2 -18.94 60.07 28.87
C LYS A 2 -18.02 58.87 28.89
N ASP A 3 -18.43 57.90 29.63
CA ASP A 3 -17.76 56.62 29.79
C ASP A 3 -18.05 55.78 28.52
N SER A 4 -17.03 55.43 27.75
CA SER A 4 -17.15 54.61 26.55
C SER A 4 -16.79 53.17 26.93
N GLY A 5 -17.83 52.39 27.23
CA GLY A 5 -17.69 50.93 27.44
C GLY A 5 -17.09 50.26 26.20
N HIS A 6 -15.97 49.62 26.40
CA HIS A 6 -15.30 48.73 25.44
C HIS A 6 -15.89 47.32 25.57
N GLU A 7 -16.77 46.94 24.63
CA GLU A 7 -17.16 45.55 24.48
C GLU A 7 -15.99 44.73 23.90
N PRO A 8 -15.60 43.59 24.47
CA PRO A 8 -14.61 42.73 23.87
C PRO A 8 -15.19 42.04 22.61
N ALA A 9 -14.52 42.21 21.51
CA ALA A 9 -14.80 41.50 20.26
C ALA A 9 -14.78 39.98 20.52
N GLN A 10 -15.92 39.33 20.40
CA GLN A 10 -16.01 37.88 20.35
C GLN A 10 -15.28 37.41 19.10
N THR A 11 -14.22 36.65 19.32
CA THR A 11 -13.39 36.06 18.28
C THR A 11 -14.19 35.04 17.47
N ALA A 12 -14.15 35.20 16.16
CA ALA A 12 -14.80 34.34 15.14
C ALA A 12 -14.23 32.90 15.04
N ALA A 13 -13.78 32.33 16.14
CA ALA A 13 -13.16 30.99 16.20
C ALA A 13 -14.15 29.85 16.54
N ASP A 14 -15.38 30.17 16.98
CA ASP A 14 -16.32 29.16 17.49
C ASP A 14 -17.37 28.67 16.47
N SER A 15 -17.33 29.09 15.21
CA SER A 15 -18.37 28.78 14.23
C SER A 15 -18.13 27.53 13.35
N GLN A 16 -17.09 26.72 13.61
CA GLN A 16 -16.81 25.53 12.78
C GLN A 16 -17.07 24.18 13.46
N ASN A 17 -17.61 24.17 14.66
CA ASN A 17 -17.95 22.91 15.35
C ASN A 17 -19.46 22.74 15.51
N SER A 18 -20.22 22.94 14.42
CA SER A 18 -21.63 22.53 14.40
C SER A 18 -21.67 20.99 14.47
N SER A 19 -22.15 20.49 15.61
CA SER A 19 -22.54 19.10 15.82
C SER A 19 -23.68 18.75 14.85
N HIS A 20 -23.35 18.41 13.60
CA HIS A 20 -24.32 17.84 12.71
C HIS A 20 -24.38 16.35 13.01
N ALA A 21 -25.54 15.86 13.46
CA ALA A 21 -25.85 14.45 13.46
C ALA A 21 -25.53 13.87 12.05
N ALA A 22 -25.06 12.63 12.01
CA ALA A 22 -24.71 12.00 10.75
C ALA A 22 -25.94 11.93 9.83
N GLY A 23 -25.93 12.77 8.78
CA GLY A 23 -27.02 12.77 7.77
C GLY A 23 -26.95 11.56 6.83
N PRO A 24 -27.95 11.40 5.95
CA PRO A 24 -27.99 10.31 4.98
C PRO A 24 -26.75 10.30 4.10
N ALA A 25 -25.85 9.34 4.34
CA ALA A 25 -24.57 9.21 3.64
C ALA A 25 -23.88 7.87 3.96
N LEU A 26 -22.90 7.51 3.15
CA LEU A 26 -21.91 6.48 3.45
C LEU A 26 -20.69 7.12 4.09
N TYR A 27 -20.43 6.82 5.35
CA TYR A 27 -19.22 7.24 6.07
C TYR A 27 -18.17 6.13 6.00
N VAL A 28 -17.06 6.37 5.28
CA VAL A 28 -15.95 5.41 5.18
C VAL A 28 -14.97 5.71 6.32
N VAL A 29 -15.01 4.90 7.37
CA VAL A 29 -14.36 5.21 8.65
C VAL A 29 -13.10 4.36 8.82
N GLY A 30 -11.95 5.03 8.98
CA GLY A 30 -10.70 4.36 9.35
C GLY A 30 -10.72 3.90 10.80
N THR A 31 -10.34 2.64 11.03
CA THR A 31 -10.23 2.01 12.36
C THR A 31 -8.76 1.83 12.77
N PRO A 32 -8.46 1.64 14.07
CA PRO A 32 -7.12 1.37 14.54
C PRO A 32 -6.50 0.11 13.90
N ILE A 33 -5.18 0.14 13.72
CA ILE A 33 -4.41 -0.99 13.15
C ILE A 33 -3.65 -1.80 14.20
N GLY A 34 -3.90 -1.52 15.48
CA GLY A 34 -3.26 -2.22 16.59
C GLY A 34 -3.22 -1.44 17.91
N ASN A 35 -3.31 -0.13 17.83
CA ASN A 35 -3.41 0.75 19.01
C ASN A 35 -4.77 1.48 18.98
N LEU A 36 -5.60 1.24 19.98
CA LEU A 36 -6.94 1.84 20.04
C LEU A 36 -6.90 3.37 20.06
N GLU A 37 -5.83 3.99 20.59
CA GLU A 37 -5.67 5.45 20.65
C GLU A 37 -5.51 6.11 19.26
N ASP A 38 -5.24 5.32 18.20
CA ASP A 38 -5.12 5.83 16.84
C ASP A 38 -6.48 6.13 16.19
N ILE A 39 -7.60 5.91 16.87
CA ILE A 39 -8.91 6.30 16.37
C ILE A 39 -9.12 7.80 16.52
N THR A 40 -9.70 8.43 15.52
CA THR A 40 -9.96 9.87 15.58
C THR A 40 -11.24 10.19 16.37
N LEU A 41 -11.28 11.35 17.03
CA LEU A 41 -12.49 11.85 17.72
C LEU A 41 -13.70 11.93 16.77
N ARG A 42 -13.45 12.30 15.50
CA ARG A 42 -14.47 12.35 14.45
C ARG A 42 -15.00 10.96 14.11
N ALA A 43 -14.14 9.94 14.05
CA ALA A 43 -14.56 8.55 13.86
C ALA A 43 -15.48 8.08 15.00
N LEU A 44 -15.07 8.29 16.24
CA LEU A 44 -15.89 7.95 17.42
C LEU A 44 -17.26 8.62 17.40
N ARG A 45 -17.31 9.91 17.04
CA ARG A 45 -18.58 10.63 16.94
C ARG A 45 -19.47 10.05 15.85
N VAL A 46 -18.94 9.84 14.63
CA VAL A 46 -19.69 9.28 13.50
C VAL A 46 -20.22 7.89 13.83
N LEU A 47 -19.38 7.01 14.41
CA LEU A 47 -19.80 5.65 14.79
C LEU A 47 -20.91 5.63 15.85
N LYS A 48 -21.04 6.68 16.67
CA LYS A 48 -22.15 6.83 17.64
C LYS A 48 -23.44 7.37 17.02
N GLU A 49 -23.32 8.16 15.95
CA GLU A 49 -24.43 8.92 15.38
C GLU A 49 -25.12 8.23 14.18
N VAL A 50 -24.43 7.33 13.46
CA VAL A 50 -25.02 6.63 12.31
C VAL A 50 -26.06 5.60 12.72
N ASP A 51 -27.00 5.30 11.82
CA ASP A 51 -28.07 4.32 12.05
C ASP A 51 -27.52 2.89 12.15
N GLN A 52 -26.45 2.60 11.38
CA GLN A 52 -25.80 1.28 11.41
C GLN A 52 -24.36 1.32 10.93
N ILE A 53 -23.60 0.30 11.35
CA ILE A 53 -22.21 0.10 10.99
C ILE A 53 -22.08 -1.20 10.17
N ALA A 54 -21.70 -1.07 8.89
CA ALA A 54 -21.32 -2.19 8.04
C ALA A 54 -19.84 -2.54 8.30
N CYS A 55 -19.57 -3.79 8.68
CA CYS A 55 -18.23 -4.24 9.10
C CYS A 55 -17.90 -5.64 8.60
N GLU A 56 -16.62 -5.94 8.45
CA GLU A 56 -16.13 -7.21 7.92
C GLU A 56 -16.39 -8.36 8.91
N ASP A 57 -15.83 -8.27 10.13
CA ASP A 57 -16.15 -9.17 11.25
C ASP A 57 -16.84 -8.39 12.38
N THR A 58 -18.14 -8.68 12.59
CA THR A 58 -18.92 -8.03 13.65
C THR A 58 -18.35 -8.26 15.03
N ARG A 59 -17.67 -9.39 15.28
CA ARG A 59 -17.06 -9.71 16.58
C ARG A 59 -15.83 -8.84 16.86
N GLN A 60 -15.01 -8.56 15.84
CA GLN A 60 -13.84 -7.69 15.99
C GLN A 60 -14.30 -6.23 16.16
N THR A 61 -15.20 -5.77 15.29
CA THR A 61 -15.78 -4.44 15.39
C THR A 61 -16.45 -4.22 16.76
N GLN A 62 -17.16 -5.21 17.28
CA GLN A 62 -17.82 -5.10 18.61
C GLN A 62 -16.84 -4.87 19.75
N LYS A 63 -15.60 -5.41 19.70
CA LYS A 63 -14.56 -5.14 20.70
C LYS A 63 -14.20 -3.65 20.71
N LEU A 64 -14.01 -3.06 19.52
CA LEU A 64 -13.74 -1.62 19.37
C LEU A 64 -14.90 -0.78 19.91
N LEU A 65 -16.14 -1.09 19.51
CA LEU A 65 -17.32 -0.36 19.90
C LEU A 65 -17.55 -0.43 21.42
N ASN A 66 -17.39 -1.61 22.02
CA ASN A 66 -17.51 -1.80 23.48
C ASN A 66 -16.47 -0.98 24.25
N HIS A 67 -15.23 -0.92 23.75
CA HIS A 67 -14.17 -0.14 24.39
C HIS A 67 -14.53 1.35 24.50
N TYR A 68 -15.22 1.89 23.48
CA TYR A 68 -15.62 3.31 23.43
C TYR A 68 -17.08 3.56 23.81
N GLY A 69 -17.77 2.55 24.34
CA GLY A 69 -19.17 2.67 24.78
C GLY A 69 -20.12 3.04 23.64
N ILE A 70 -19.89 2.49 22.45
CA ILE A 70 -20.72 2.68 21.25
C ILE A 70 -21.69 1.50 21.12
N THR A 71 -22.99 1.79 21.03
CA THR A 71 -24.05 0.80 20.99
C THR A 71 -24.75 0.70 19.63
N THR A 72 -24.22 1.39 18.62
CA THR A 72 -24.75 1.41 17.25
C THR A 72 -24.79 0.00 16.67
N ARG A 73 -25.90 -0.34 16.00
CA ARG A 73 -26.13 -1.65 15.38
C ARG A 73 -25.04 -1.97 14.34
N THR A 74 -24.49 -3.18 14.41
CA THR A 74 -23.54 -3.69 13.40
C THR A 74 -24.23 -4.65 12.44
N ILE A 75 -23.81 -4.63 11.19
CA ILE A 75 -24.20 -5.59 10.15
C ILE A 75 -22.97 -6.11 9.43
N SER A 76 -23.02 -7.38 9.03
CA SER A 76 -21.91 -8.00 8.30
C SER A 76 -21.85 -7.53 6.84
N TYR A 77 -20.63 -7.08 6.42
CA TYR A 77 -20.29 -6.71 5.06
C TYR A 77 -18.88 -7.20 4.71
N HIS A 78 -18.76 -8.28 3.97
CA HIS A 78 -17.49 -8.93 3.60
C HIS A 78 -17.54 -9.43 2.14
N GLU A 79 -16.43 -9.88 1.58
CA GLU A 79 -16.29 -10.30 0.18
C GLU A 79 -17.39 -11.26 -0.30
N HIS A 80 -17.84 -12.20 0.55
CA HIS A 80 -18.83 -13.20 0.16
C HIS A 80 -20.27 -12.66 0.09
N ASN A 81 -20.59 -11.56 0.76
CA ASN A 81 -21.94 -10.99 0.76
C ASN A 81 -22.04 -9.59 0.14
N GLU A 82 -20.91 -8.97 -0.22
CA GLU A 82 -20.85 -7.57 -0.67
C GLU A 82 -21.74 -7.29 -1.91
N MET A 83 -21.96 -8.30 -2.78
CA MET A 83 -22.79 -8.14 -3.98
C MET A 83 -24.24 -7.77 -3.63
N THR A 84 -24.84 -8.54 -2.73
CA THR A 84 -26.23 -8.34 -2.31
C THR A 84 -26.34 -7.21 -1.30
N ARG A 85 -25.46 -7.21 -0.31
CA ARG A 85 -25.50 -6.25 0.80
C ARG A 85 -25.26 -4.81 0.35
N ALA A 86 -24.38 -4.58 -0.65
CA ALA A 86 -24.14 -3.23 -1.17
C ALA A 86 -25.42 -2.60 -1.76
N ALA A 87 -26.23 -3.37 -2.50
CA ALA A 87 -27.45 -2.86 -3.08
C ALA A 87 -28.52 -2.52 -2.02
N GLU A 88 -28.64 -3.37 -0.98
CA GLU A 88 -29.54 -3.14 0.16
C GLU A 88 -29.17 -1.86 0.89
N LEU A 89 -27.88 -1.70 1.24
CA LEU A 89 -27.37 -0.52 1.96
C LEU A 89 -27.54 0.78 1.17
N VAL A 90 -27.29 0.74 -0.15
CA VAL A 90 -27.49 1.93 -1.00
C VAL A 90 -28.96 2.33 -1.01
N LYS A 91 -29.88 1.37 -1.10
CA LYS A 91 -31.33 1.65 -1.04
C LYS A 91 -31.71 2.27 0.31
N GLU A 92 -31.24 1.72 1.43
CA GLU A 92 -31.50 2.27 2.78
C GLU A 92 -31.00 3.72 2.88
N MET A 93 -29.80 4.01 2.36
CA MET A 93 -29.24 5.37 2.35
C MET A 93 -30.04 6.34 1.46
N GLN A 94 -30.59 5.88 0.33
CA GLN A 94 -31.52 6.67 -0.49
C GLN A 94 -32.85 6.95 0.22
N GLU A 95 -33.27 6.06 1.11
CA GLU A 95 -34.43 6.22 1.98
C GLU A 95 -34.17 7.06 3.24
N GLY A 96 -32.95 7.56 3.39
CA GLY A 96 -32.59 8.51 4.44
C GLY A 96 -31.67 7.97 5.55
N ALA A 97 -31.24 6.71 5.47
CA ALA A 97 -30.33 6.14 6.46
C ALA A 97 -28.90 6.67 6.34
N SER A 98 -28.19 6.70 7.46
CA SER A 98 -26.75 6.94 7.57
C SER A 98 -26.01 5.64 7.88
N VAL A 99 -24.98 5.33 7.10
CA VAL A 99 -24.22 4.07 7.24
C VAL A 99 -22.75 4.36 7.40
N ALA A 100 -22.11 3.80 8.44
CA ALA A 100 -20.65 3.74 8.51
C ALA A 100 -20.15 2.42 7.93
N LEU A 101 -19.13 2.49 7.09
CA LEU A 101 -18.37 1.33 6.63
C LEU A 101 -17.04 1.29 7.37
N VAL A 102 -16.74 0.17 8.02
CA VAL A 102 -15.47 -0.11 8.68
C VAL A 102 -14.91 -1.46 8.25
N THR A 103 -13.62 -1.66 8.41
CA THR A 103 -12.93 -2.93 8.29
C THR A 103 -12.30 -3.32 9.62
N ASP A 104 -11.76 -4.51 9.73
CA ASP A 104 -11.15 -5.00 10.97
C ASP A 104 -9.98 -4.12 11.42
N ALA A 105 -9.23 -3.54 10.45
CA ALA A 105 -8.12 -2.63 10.73
C ALA A 105 -7.85 -1.68 9.54
N GLY A 106 -7.66 -0.39 9.80
CA GLY A 106 -7.28 0.59 8.79
C GLY A 106 -8.44 1.17 7.98
N MET A 107 -8.19 1.49 6.73
CA MET A 107 -9.15 2.16 5.85
C MET A 107 -9.91 1.16 4.97
N PRO A 108 -11.26 1.17 4.98
CA PRO A 108 -12.06 0.33 4.09
C PRO A 108 -11.71 0.53 2.60
N GLY A 109 -11.73 -0.57 1.82
CA GLY A 109 -11.43 -0.54 0.40
C GLY A 109 -9.94 -0.54 0.04
N ILE A 110 -9.04 -0.60 1.02
CA ILE A 110 -7.58 -0.70 0.81
C ILE A 110 -7.11 -2.09 1.27
N SER A 111 -7.03 -3.03 0.35
CA SER A 111 -6.78 -4.47 0.61
C SER A 111 -7.86 -5.17 1.44
N ASP A 112 -9.01 -4.52 1.60
CA ASP A 112 -10.16 -4.94 2.38
C ASP A 112 -11.46 -4.72 1.60
N PRO A 113 -12.59 -5.32 2.01
CA PRO A 113 -13.89 -5.05 1.41
C PRO A 113 -14.28 -3.56 1.49
N GLY A 114 -15.06 -3.07 0.52
CA GLY A 114 -15.57 -1.69 0.57
C GLY A 114 -15.68 -1.01 -0.79
N TYR A 115 -14.74 -1.26 -1.70
CA TYR A 115 -14.75 -0.62 -3.03
C TYR A 115 -16.11 -0.72 -3.74
N ARG A 116 -16.78 -1.88 -3.66
CA ARG A 116 -18.06 -2.11 -4.30
C ARG A 116 -19.18 -1.22 -3.73
N LEU A 117 -19.29 -1.16 -2.40
CA LEU A 117 -20.30 -0.30 -1.74
C LEU A 117 -20.03 1.17 -2.03
N ILE A 118 -18.79 1.61 -1.91
CA ILE A 118 -18.38 2.99 -2.22
C ILE A 118 -18.71 3.34 -3.67
N SER A 119 -18.33 2.49 -4.62
CA SER A 119 -18.57 2.70 -6.04
C SER A 119 -20.08 2.71 -6.38
N LEU A 120 -20.86 1.84 -5.72
CA LEU A 120 -22.32 1.79 -5.92
C LEU A 120 -23.00 3.03 -5.32
N ALA A 121 -22.63 3.44 -4.11
CA ALA A 121 -23.14 4.65 -3.46
C ALA A 121 -22.92 5.90 -4.34
N ILE A 122 -21.72 6.08 -4.88
CA ILE A 122 -21.41 7.19 -5.79
C ILE A 122 -22.29 7.16 -7.04
N ARG A 123 -22.48 5.99 -7.67
CA ARG A 123 -23.35 5.84 -8.86
C ARG A 123 -24.81 6.16 -8.60
N HIS A 124 -25.25 5.96 -7.37
CA HIS A 124 -26.62 6.25 -6.93
C HIS A 124 -26.77 7.62 -6.25
N HIS A 125 -25.77 8.49 -6.39
CA HIS A 125 -25.75 9.85 -5.84
C HIS A 125 -25.89 9.91 -4.31
N VAL A 126 -25.54 8.82 -3.61
CA VAL A 126 -25.43 8.81 -2.15
C VAL A 126 -24.10 9.51 -1.78
N PRO A 127 -24.13 10.50 -0.90
CA PRO A 127 -22.89 11.16 -0.44
C PRO A 127 -21.94 10.14 0.20
N VAL A 128 -20.65 10.21 -0.16
CA VAL A 128 -19.60 9.38 0.45
C VAL A 128 -18.63 10.29 1.21
N VAL A 129 -18.55 10.10 2.52
CA VAL A 129 -17.80 10.96 3.42
C VAL A 129 -16.61 10.17 4.00
N PRO A 130 -15.36 10.46 3.59
CA PRO A 130 -14.20 9.82 4.18
C PRO A 130 -13.92 10.38 5.59
N ILE A 131 -13.73 9.48 6.54
CA ILE A 131 -13.28 9.78 7.89
C ILE A 131 -11.85 9.25 8.02
N PRO A 132 -10.81 10.11 7.99
CA PRO A 132 -9.42 9.70 8.07
C PRO A 132 -9.13 8.87 9.32
N GLY A 133 -8.23 7.91 9.20
CA GLY A 133 -7.80 7.07 10.29
C GLY A 133 -6.44 6.44 10.03
N ALA A 134 -6.08 5.47 10.85
CA ALA A 134 -4.82 4.75 10.76
C ALA A 134 -4.65 4.02 9.42
N SER A 135 -3.41 3.95 8.95
CA SER A 135 -3.05 3.23 7.73
C SER A 135 -1.66 2.63 7.87
N ALA A 136 -1.56 1.31 7.88
CA ALA A 136 -0.32 0.61 8.11
C ALA A 136 0.75 0.94 7.07
N PHE A 137 0.39 0.98 5.77
CA PHE A 137 1.36 1.28 4.72
C PHE A 137 1.87 2.73 4.76
N LEU A 138 1.01 3.70 5.10
CA LEU A 138 1.43 5.11 5.24
C LEU A 138 2.29 5.32 6.48
N ALA A 139 1.90 4.75 7.63
CA ALA A 139 2.69 4.82 8.85
C ALA A 139 4.08 4.17 8.65
N ALA A 140 4.12 3.00 8.00
CA ALA A 140 5.37 2.35 7.63
C ALA A 140 6.22 3.21 6.67
N LEU A 141 5.60 3.83 5.66
CA LEU A 141 6.31 4.63 4.66
C LEU A 141 6.96 5.88 5.28
N VAL A 142 6.23 6.66 6.07
CA VAL A 142 6.79 7.88 6.69
C VAL A 142 7.87 7.59 7.70
N ALA A 143 7.83 6.42 8.36
CA ALA A 143 8.84 5.97 9.30
C ALA A 143 9.99 5.17 8.66
N SER A 144 9.92 4.87 7.36
CA SER A 144 10.90 4.00 6.68
C SER A 144 12.27 4.63 6.49
N GLY A 145 12.32 5.95 6.25
CA GLY A 145 13.52 6.65 5.79
C GLY A 145 13.77 6.51 4.28
N LEU A 146 12.89 5.83 3.53
CA LEU A 146 12.91 5.79 2.07
C LEU A 146 12.26 7.05 1.47
N PRO A 147 12.58 7.42 0.21
CA PRO A 147 11.93 8.55 -0.46
C PRO A 147 10.41 8.39 -0.51
N THR A 148 9.70 9.46 -0.15
CA THR A 148 8.22 9.50 -0.06
C THR A 148 7.56 10.41 -1.10
N ASP A 149 8.37 11.12 -1.88
CA ASP A 149 7.92 12.02 -2.95
C ASP A 149 7.14 11.29 -4.04
N SER A 150 7.50 10.04 -4.31
CA SER A 150 6.78 9.16 -5.23
C SER A 150 6.87 7.71 -4.76
N PHE A 151 5.71 7.12 -4.53
CA PHE A 151 5.61 5.72 -4.11
C PHE A 151 4.46 5.01 -4.81
N ARG A 152 4.46 3.68 -4.74
CA ARG A 152 3.37 2.83 -5.21
C ARG A 152 3.05 1.80 -4.14
N PHE A 153 1.80 1.79 -3.69
CA PHE A 153 1.23 0.71 -2.90
C PHE A 153 0.53 -0.29 -3.83
N SER A 154 0.79 -1.58 -3.64
CA SER A 154 0.27 -2.65 -4.52
C SER A 154 -0.36 -3.82 -3.74
N GLY A 155 -0.78 -3.60 -2.49
CA GLY A 155 -1.34 -4.66 -1.66
C GLY A 155 -0.32 -5.76 -1.36
N PHE A 156 -0.73 -7.02 -1.39
CA PHE A 156 0.15 -8.17 -1.14
C PHE A 156 0.96 -8.56 -2.38
N LEU A 157 2.21 -8.98 -2.16
CA LEU A 157 2.97 -9.66 -3.21
C LEU A 157 2.26 -10.98 -3.62
N PRO A 158 2.30 -11.36 -4.92
CA PRO A 158 1.70 -12.61 -5.36
C PRO A 158 2.20 -13.82 -4.56
N ALA A 159 1.28 -14.71 -4.19
CA ALA A 159 1.60 -15.91 -3.42
C ALA A 159 2.49 -16.90 -4.20
N LYS A 160 2.20 -17.08 -5.50
CA LYS A 160 2.97 -17.98 -6.36
C LYS A 160 4.32 -17.37 -6.70
N ARG A 161 5.39 -18.10 -6.49
CA ARG A 161 6.78 -17.65 -6.69
C ARG A 161 7.01 -17.05 -8.08
N GLY A 162 6.52 -17.70 -9.15
CA GLY A 162 6.69 -17.22 -10.52
C GLY A 162 6.04 -15.86 -10.75
N GLU A 163 4.81 -15.66 -10.27
CA GLU A 163 4.08 -14.39 -10.36
C GLU A 163 4.75 -13.32 -9.50
N ARG A 164 5.22 -13.67 -8.30
CA ARG A 164 5.96 -12.77 -7.39
C ARG A 164 7.26 -12.28 -8.03
N ARG A 165 8.05 -13.18 -8.62
CA ARG A 165 9.29 -12.80 -9.33
C ARG A 165 9.01 -11.91 -10.54
N ALA A 166 7.94 -12.19 -11.29
CA ALA A 166 7.52 -11.32 -12.41
C ALA A 166 7.11 -9.92 -11.94
N ALA A 167 6.37 -9.83 -10.84
CA ALA A 167 6.01 -8.55 -10.23
C ALA A 167 7.25 -7.77 -9.75
N LEU A 168 8.22 -8.44 -9.14
CA LEU A 168 9.49 -7.84 -8.73
C LEU A 168 10.32 -7.39 -9.94
N GLU A 169 10.38 -8.19 -11.01
CA GLU A 169 11.09 -7.79 -12.24
C GLU A 169 10.48 -6.52 -12.86
N ALA A 170 9.15 -6.40 -12.84
CA ALA A 170 8.45 -5.22 -13.36
C ALA A 170 8.79 -3.91 -12.60
N ILE A 171 9.26 -3.99 -11.36
CA ILE A 171 9.65 -2.83 -10.56
C ILE A 171 11.17 -2.65 -10.45
N ARG A 172 11.98 -3.49 -11.09
CA ARG A 172 13.45 -3.50 -10.99
C ARG A 172 14.06 -2.10 -11.19
N THR A 173 13.62 -1.39 -12.22
CA THR A 173 14.10 -0.05 -12.58
C THR A 173 13.16 1.07 -12.14
N SER A 174 12.24 0.78 -11.21
CA SER A 174 11.27 1.78 -10.75
C SER A 174 11.97 2.95 -10.03
N PRO A 175 11.68 4.21 -10.40
CA PRO A 175 12.20 5.39 -9.71
C PRO A 175 11.43 5.70 -8.42
N ARG A 176 10.50 4.82 -7.99
CA ARG A 176 9.58 5.03 -6.88
C ARG A 176 9.81 4.02 -5.77
N THR A 177 9.56 4.42 -4.53
CA THR A 177 9.43 3.47 -3.42
C THR A 177 8.21 2.57 -3.64
N GLN A 178 8.40 1.26 -3.52
CA GLN A 178 7.33 0.26 -3.63
C GLN A 178 6.93 -0.19 -2.24
N VAL A 179 5.64 -0.31 -1.99
CA VAL A 179 5.09 -0.69 -0.70
C VAL A 179 4.13 -1.86 -0.88
N PHE A 180 4.32 -2.90 -0.09
CA PHE A 180 3.52 -4.12 -0.10
C PHE A 180 3.14 -4.54 1.31
N TYR A 181 2.01 -5.19 1.46
CA TYR A 181 1.76 -6.04 2.62
C TYR A 181 2.36 -7.43 2.39
N GLU A 182 2.79 -8.09 3.45
CA GLU A 182 3.26 -9.45 3.35
C GLU A 182 2.93 -10.27 4.61
N ALA A 183 2.63 -11.54 4.40
CA ALA A 183 2.35 -12.45 5.51
C ALA A 183 3.64 -12.91 6.21
N PRO A 184 3.64 -13.04 7.55
CA PRO A 184 4.85 -13.38 8.29
C PRO A 184 5.46 -14.73 7.90
N HIS A 185 4.65 -15.71 7.52
CA HIS A 185 5.12 -17.03 7.08
C HIS A 185 5.74 -17.01 5.66
N ARG A 186 5.56 -15.91 4.90
CA ARG A 186 6.06 -15.76 3.52
C ARG A 186 7.20 -14.76 3.39
N ILE A 187 7.43 -13.91 4.39
CA ILE A 187 8.35 -12.77 4.27
C ILE A 187 9.79 -13.20 3.93
N VAL A 188 10.29 -14.30 4.48
CA VAL A 188 11.64 -14.80 4.20
C VAL A 188 11.78 -15.23 2.74
N GLU A 189 10.80 -15.96 2.20
CA GLU A 189 10.79 -16.32 0.78
C GLU A 189 10.62 -15.11 -0.13
N ALA A 190 9.72 -14.19 0.22
CA ALA A 190 9.50 -12.97 -0.54
C ALA A 190 10.77 -12.13 -0.60
N LEU A 191 11.47 -11.98 0.52
CA LEU A 191 12.73 -11.23 0.57
C LEU A 191 13.88 -11.95 -0.16
N ALA A 192 13.91 -13.30 -0.14
CA ALA A 192 14.86 -14.06 -0.96
C ALA A 192 14.61 -13.79 -2.47
N ASP A 193 13.36 -13.75 -2.91
CA ASP A 193 13.05 -13.38 -4.29
C ASP A 193 13.38 -11.90 -4.59
N VAL A 194 13.26 -10.98 -3.62
CA VAL A 194 13.73 -9.59 -3.76
C VAL A 194 15.25 -9.56 -3.99
N VAL A 195 16.01 -10.30 -3.18
CA VAL A 195 17.48 -10.42 -3.34
C VAL A 195 17.86 -11.00 -4.71
N ASP A 196 17.21 -12.11 -5.10
CA ASP A 196 17.47 -12.77 -6.38
C ASP A 196 17.16 -11.89 -7.61
N VAL A 197 16.08 -11.10 -7.53
CA VAL A 197 15.56 -10.32 -8.66
C VAL A 197 16.11 -8.90 -8.66
N LEU A 198 16.16 -8.23 -7.53
CA LEU A 198 16.54 -6.81 -7.41
C LEU A 198 17.98 -6.61 -6.91
N GLY A 199 18.63 -7.68 -6.43
CA GLY A 199 20.01 -7.66 -5.93
C GLY A 199 20.11 -7.43 -4.43
N ASN A 200 21.24 -7.90 -3.84
CA ASN A 200 21.55 -7.80 -2.42
C ASN A 200 21.59 -6.34 -1.92
N ALA A 201 22.03 -5.42 -2.77
CA ALA A 201 22.26 -4.02 -2.42
C ALA A 201 20.97 -3.17 -2.39
N ARG A 202 19.83 -3.67 -2.88
CA ARG A 202 18.58 -2.93 -2.87
C ARG A 202 18.18 -2.56 -1.45
N HIS A 203 17.89 -1.28 -1.21
CA HIS A 203 17.38 -0.83 0.07
C HIS A 203 15.98 -1.36 0.32
N VAL A 204 15.77 -1.96 1.48
CA VAL A 204 14.47 -2.44 1.92
C VAL A 204 14.18 -2.06 3.37
N VAL A 205 12.92 -1.98 3.70
CA VAL A 205 12.45 -1.81 5.08
C VAL A 205 11.36 -2.83 5.34
N ILE A 206 11.48 -3.53 6.46
CA ILE A 206 10.43 -4.36 7.05
C ILE A 206 9.85 -3.60 8.23
N ALA A 207 8.61 -3.12 8.10
CA ALA A 207 7.85 -2.56 9.21
C ALA A 207 6.90 -3.63 9.72
N ARG A 208 7.08 -4.07 10.95
CA ARG A 208 6.35 -5.16 11.57
C ARG A 208 5.56 -4.66 12.76
N GLU A 209 4.31 -5.11 12.90
CA GLU A 209 3.45 -4.80 14.05
C GLU A 209 3.35 -3.28 14.32
N VAL A 210 3.22 -2.48 13.27
CA VAL A 210 3.15 -1.02 13.35
C VAL A 210 2.04 -0.58 14.30
N THR A 211 2.33 0.34 15.21
CA THR A 211 1.52 0.83 16.34
C THR A 211 1.26 -0.15 17.49
N LYS A 212 1.68 -1.41 17.36
CA LYS A 212 1.47 -2.44 18.39
C LYS A 212 2.65 -2.53 19.37
N LEU A 213 2.47 -3.29 20.46
CA LEU A 213 3.48 -3.47 21.52
C LEU A 213 4.83 -3.96 20.99
N HIS A 214 4.83 -4.75 19.93
CA HIS A 214 6.04 -5.33 19.33
C HIS A 214 6.39 -4.68 17.99
N GLU A 215 6.14 -3.38 17.86
CA GLU A 215 6.52 -2.61 16.70
C GLU A 215 8.02 -2.71 16.44
N GLU A 216 8.40 -3.00 15.19
CA GLU A 216 9.78 -3.14 14.78
C GLU A 216 9.99 -2.64 13.36
N PHE A 217 11.10 -1.94 13.14
CA PHE A 217 11.56 -1.54 11.82
C PHE A 217 12.96 -2.08 11.56
N LEU A 218 13.08 -3.01 10.60
CA LEU A 218 14.36 -3.45 10.06
C LEU A 218 14.65 -2.66 8.79
N ARG A 219 15.71 -1.88 8.78
CA ARG A 219 16.12 -1.02 7.66
C ARG A 219 17.53 -1.38 7.21
N GLY A 220 17.73 -1.59 5.92
CA GLY A 220 19.06 -1.93 5.39
C GLY A 220 19.04 -2.44 3.97
N ARG A 221 20.08 -3.16 3.60
CA ARG A 221 20.17 -3.84 2.32
C ARG A 221 19.40 -5.14 2.34
N ALA A 222 18.80 -5.52 1.20
CA ALA A 222 17.96 -6.70 1.12
C ALA A 222 18.65 -7.98 1.59
N GLY A 223 19.93 -8.17 1.27
CA GLY A 223 20.72 -9.30 1.74
C GLY A 223 20.88 -9.32 3.27
N GLU A 224 21.23 -8.19 3.87
CA GLU A 224 21.42 -8.05 5.31
C GLU A 224 20.13 -8.34 6.09
N ILE A 225 19.00 -7.79 5.60
CA ILE A 225 17.69 -8.01 6.22
C ILE A 225 17.24 -9.46 6.06
N LEU A 226 17.51 -10.08 4.90
CA LEU A 226 17.24 -11.49 4.68
C LEU A 226 17.97 -12.39 5.67
N ASP A 227 19.26 -12.13 5.88
CA ASP A 227 20.08 -12.90 6.82
C ASP A 227 19.59 -12.69 8.28
N ALA A 228 19.25 -11.46 8.64
CA ALA A 228 18.67 -11.16 9.95
C ALA A 228 17.33 -11.87 10.19
N LEU A 229 16.47 -11.99 9.16
CA LEU A 229 15.20 -12.71 9.29
C LEU A 229 15.39 -14.23 9.32
N LYS A 230 16.36 -14.78 8.56
CA LYS A 230 16.70 -16.21 8.59
C LYS A 230 17.29 -16.67 9.93
N ALA A 231 17.93 -15.77 10.66
CA ALA A 231 18.49 -16.05 12.00
C ALA A 231 17.41 -16.16 13.09
N ARG A 232 16.15 -15.87 12.78
CA ARG A 232 15.03 -15.95 13.72
C ARG A 232 14.37 -17.34 13.63
N ASP A 233 13.94 -17.88 14.77
CA ASP A 233 13.16 -19.14 14.82
C ASP A 233 11.84 -19.00 14.04
N ALA A 234 11.17 -17.86 14.15
CA ALA A 234 9.95 -17.53 13.42
C ALA A 234 9.75 -16.03 13.31
N VAL A 235 9.17 -15.58 12.20
CA VAL A 235 8.65 -14.21 12.05
C VAL A 235 7.15 -14.25 12.32
N LYS A 236 6.65 -13.35 13.18
CA LYS A 236 5.23 -13.27 13.56
C LYS A 236 4.75 -11.84 13.37
N GLY A 237 3.43 -11.69 13.29
CA GLY A 237 2.76 -10.41 13.20
C GLY A 237 2.56 -9.91 11.77
N GLU A 238 1.92 -8.76 11.62
CA GLU A 238 1.63 -8.13 10.34
C GLU A 238 2.84 -7.36 9.83
N ILE A 239 3.06 -7.41 8.51
CA ILE A 239 4.26 -6.87 7.89
C ILE A 239 3.91 -5.96 6.72
N THR A 240 4.51 -4.78 6.72
CA THR A 240 4.62 -3.93 5.54
C THR A 240 6.07 -4.00 5.03
N LEU A 241 6.23 -4.50 3.80
CA LEU A 241 7.51 -4.53 3.09
C LEU A 241 7.62 -3.29 2.20
N LEU A 242 8.69 -2.52 2.39
CA LEU A 242 8.99 -1.39 1.53
C LEU A 242 10.30 -1.66 0.78
N ILE A 243 10.29 -1.39 -0.51
CA ILE A 243 11.44 -1.57 -1.39
C ILE A 243 11.80 -0.20 -1.96
N GLY A 244 13.02 0.26 -1.71
CA GLY A 244 13.53 1.53 -2.21
C GLY A 244 13.57 1.59 -3.73
N LYS A 245 13.58 2.80 -4.28
CA LYS A 245 13.79 3.02 -5.71
C LYS A 245 15.10 2.37 -6.20
N ALA A 246 15.18 2.13 -7.50
CA ALA A 246 16.43 1.70 -8.12
C ALA A 246 17.53 2.74 -7.90
N ASP A 247 18.74 2.31 -7.57
CA ASP A 247 19.90 3.19 -7.51
C ASP A 247 20.28 3.65 -8.92
N GLU A 248 20.94 4.82 -9.04
CA GLU A 248 21.33 5.36 -10.36
C GLU A 248 22.18 4.38 -11.18
N ALA A 249 23.04 3.59 -10.52
CA ALA A 249 23.83 2.55 -11.17
C ALA A 249 22.97 1.41 -11.74
N GLU A 250 21.82 1.12 -11.14
CA GLU A 250 20.84 0.13 -11.61
C GLU A 250 19.95 0.67 -12.74
N LEU A 251 19.79 2.00 -12.82
CA LEU A 251 19.03 2.68 -13.88
C LEU A 251 19.88 2.84 -15.17
N GLN A 252 21.20 2.80 -15.04
CA GLN A 252 22.05 2.78 -16.22
C GLN A 252 21.87 1.43 -16.91
N PRO A 253 21.63 1.40 -18.24
CA PRO A 253 21.69 0.14 -18.97
C PRO A 253 23.02 -0.50 -18.63
N SER A 254 23.01 -1.79 -18.22
CA SER A 254 24.23 -2.51 -17.90
C SER A 254 25.09 -2.61 -19.18
N ALA A 255 25.81 -1.53 -19.47
CA ALA A 255 26.94 -1.62 -20.33
C ALA A 255 27.97 -2.45 -19.55
N ALA A 256 28.24 -3.64 -20.00
CA ALA A 256 29.51 -4.28 -19.64
C ALA A 256 30.59 -3.21 -19.82
N PRO A 257 31.43 -2.91 -18.80
CA PRO A 257 32.32 -1.78 -18.87
C PRO A 257 33.21 -1.94 -20.12
N GLY A 258 33.04 -1.07 -21.10
CA GLY A 258 33.98 -0.88 -22.18
C GLY A 258 33.79 -1.70 -23.46
N MET A 259 32.83 -2.64 -23.58
CA MET A 259 32.71 -3.46 -24.78
C MET A 259 31.60 -2.94 -25.69
N SER A 260 31.91 -2.67 -26.98
CA SER A 260 30.91 -2.29 -27.99
C SER A 260 29.92 -3.45 -28.24
N VAL A 261 28.72 -3.16 -28.79
CA VAL A 261 27.78 -4.22 -29.25
C VAL A 261 28.48 -5.20 -30.16
N ARG A 262 29.34 -4.71 -31.05
CA ARG A 262 30.12 -5.51 -31.97
C ARG A 262 31.06 -6.47 -31.26
N GLN A 263 31.91 -5.96 -30.35
CA GLN A 263 32.85 -6.78 -29.60
C GLN A 263 32.14 -7.86 -28.77
N ARG A 264 30.98 -7.53 -28.18
CA ARG A 264 30.21 -8.52 -27.42
C ARG A 264 29.52 -9.55 -28.29
N VAL A 265 29.04 -9.17 -29.48
CA VAL A 265 28.52 -10.12 -30.49
C VAL A 265 29.62 -11.07 -30.94
N GLU A 266 30.81 -10.56 -31.32
CA GLU A 266 31.94 -11.37 -31.73
C GLU A 266 32.41 -12.34 -30.63
N GLN A 267 32.42 -11.89 -29.38
CA GLN A 267 32.75 -12.73 -28.22
C GLN A 267 31.74 -13.87 -28.05
N ILE A 268 30.43 -13.60 -28.09
CA ILE A 268 29.38 -14.61 -27.96
C ILE A 268 29.40 -15.59 -29.12
N MET A 269 29.69 -15.11 -30.34
CA MET A 269 29.86 -16.00 -31.50
C MET A 269 31.03 -16.98 -31.28
N SER A 270 32.12 -16.51 -30.69
CA SER A 270 33.29 -17.34 -30.40
C SER A 270 33.05 -18.32 -29.23
N GLU A 271 32.47 -17.84 -28.11
CA GLU A 271 32.25 -18.64 -26.91
C GLU A 271 31.18 -19.72 -27.10
N ASP A 272 30.05 -19.34 -27.72
CA ASP A 272 28.86 -20.20 -27.82
C ASP A 272 28.76 -20.92 -29.18
N LYS A 273 29.67 -20.63 -30.12
CA LYS A 273 29.67 -21.15 -31.49
C LYS A 273 28.32 -20.95 -32.20
N VAL A 274 27.73 -19.77 -32.04
CA VAL A 274 26.44 -19.38 -32.61
C VAL A 274 26.64 -18.34 -33.74
N ASP A 275 25.65 -18.20 -34.63
CA ASP A 275 25.67 -17.19 -35.67
C ASP A 275 25.46 -15.76 -35.14
N GLU A 276 25.78 -14.75 -35.94
CA GLU A 276 25.64 -13.32 -35.62
C GLU A 276 24.22 -12.98 -35.18
N LYS A 277 23.20 -13.58 -35.80
CA LYS A 277 21.79 -13.31 -35.51
C LYS A 277 21.37 -13.83 -34.13
N ALA A 278 21.88 -15.00 -33.72
CA ALA A 278 21.68 -15.58 -32.42
C ALA A 278 22.48 -14.83 -31.34
N ALA A 279 23.73 -14.48 -31.62
CA ALA A 279 24.56 -13.67 -30.74
C ALA A 279 23.94 -12.28 -30.53
N LEU A 280 23.48 -11.60 -31.56
CA LEU A 280 22.82 -10.31 -31.48
C LEU A 280 21.51 -10.37 -30.62
N LYS A 281 20.77 -11.49 -30.72
CA LYS A 281 19.58 -11.69 -29.87
C LYS A 281 19.97 -11.82 -28.40
N LYS A 282 21.10 -12.46 -28.07
CA LYS A 282 21.63 -12.54 -26.70
C LYS A 282 22.09 -11.18 -26.20
N VAL A 283 22.86 -10.44 -27.01
CA VAL A 283 23.30 -9.08 -26.64
C VAL A 283 22.15 -8.13 -26.46
N ALA A 284 21.13 -8.17 -27.32
CA ALA A 284 19.91 -7.38 -27.15
C ALA A 284 19.23 -7.68 -25.79
N LYS A 285 19.15 -8.96 -25.42
CA LYS A 285 18.61 -9.39 -24.13
C LYS A 285 19.50 -8.98 -22.95
N GLU A 286 20.82 -9.11 -23.04
CA GLU A 286 21.80 -8.68 -22.03
C GLU A 286 21.72 -7.17 -21.80
N ARG A 287 21.65 -6.37 -22.88
CA ARG A 287 21.58 -4.91 -22.83
C ARG A 287 20.15 -4.35 -22.64
N ARG A 288 19.15 -5.23 -22.60
CA ARG A 288 17.74 -4.87 -22.45
C ARG A 288 17.24 -3.87 -23.49
N VAL A 289 17.77 -3.97 -24.69
CA VAL A 289 17.33 -3.18 -25.86
C VAL A 289 16.55 -4.05 -26.83
N SER A 290 15.76 -3.41 -27.69
CA SER A 290 15.09 -4.13 -28.76
C SER A 290 16.13 -4.70 -29.75
N LYS A 291 15.78 -5.81 -30.40
CA LYS A 291 16.64 -6.40 -31.43
C LYS A 291 16.98 -5.41 -32.54
N SER A 292 16.05 -4.51 -32.86
CA SER A 292 16.22 -3.48 -33.89
C SER A 292 17.20 -2.39 -33.44
N GLU A 293 17.24 -2.05 -32.15
CA GLU A 293 18.21 -1.11 -31.56
C GLU A 293 19.62 -1.72 -31.54
N ALA A 294 19.74 -2.94 -31.02
CA ALA A 294 21.02 -3.66 -31.05
C ALA A 294 21.59 -3.80 -32.44
N TYR A 295 20.73 -4.07 -33.44
CA TYR A 295 21.14 -4.14 -34.86
C TYR A 295 21.62 -2.78 -35.39
N ARG A 296 20.91 -1.70 -35.08
CA ARG A 296 21.32 -0.33 -35.47
C ARG A 296 22.67 0.05 -34.87
N GLU A 297 22.90 -0.30 -33.59
CA GLU A 297 24.18 -0.05 -32.92
C GLU A 297 25.32 -0.86 -33.48
N LEU A 298 25.07 -2.14 -33.83
CA LEU A 298 26.01 -3.00 -34.51
C LEU A 298 26.44 -2.41 -35.91
N GLN A 299 25.49 -1.86 -36.67
CA GLN A 299 25.74 -1.23 -37.95
C GLN A 299 26.45 0.13 -37.84
N ARG A 300 26.26 0.89 -36.79
CA ARG A 300 26.98 2.16 -36.52
C ARG A 300 28.44 1.96 -36.13
N SER A 301 28.78 0.74 -35.73
CA SER A 301 30.14 0.35 -35.34
C SER A 301 30.94 -0.29 -36.49
N LYS A 302 30.39 -0.30 -37.70
CA LYS A 302 31.08 -0.63 -38.95
C LYS A 302 31.75 0.60 -39.52
#